data_b0e7c0d36b99bd080395b0f45e054d30
#
_entry.id   b0e7c0d36b99bd080395b0f45e054d30
#
_cell.length_a   1.000
_cell.length_b   1.000
_cell.length_c   1.000
_cell.angle_alpha   90.00
_cell.angle_beta   90.00
_cell.angle_gamma   90.00
#
_symmetry.space_group_name_H-M   'P 1'
#
loop_
_entity.id
_entity.type
_entity.pdbx_description
1 polymer ?
#
loop_
_entity_poly.entity_id
_entity_poly.type
_entity_poly.pdbx_seq_one_letter_code
_entity_poly.pdbx_strand_id
1 'polypeptide(L)'
;MNENFIESKESVIISFGGKNSIDAETFSQTIDSTIELLKESAFANDPTCFIKLEIKANQAGSFETIIDVIIRHKNDLLKIPSIAKDILEVWLSFFLIKEHLKGKKAKKIESNQTETAIQNQENEIKKFSKKSGDIYFQNNKIDSLIINQFTNLSEDNRSNYIIKTSNAEIIINENSFENMKQPLVDENPIVKTVKQKPILVDLLVKKPDLLGDSKWQFIFNKNIEAKIEDELFLEKVRNRRIVILAGDKINCELEVEYDLTERLEIIPKSEKYNIKKVNGEIIKPEEDNQKSLFE
;
A
#
# COMPACT_ATOMS: atom_id res chain seq x y z
N MET A 1 -17.87 -1.81 -23.89
CA MET A 1 -16.48 -1.95 -24.38
C MET A 1 -15.73 -2.76 -23.34
N ASN A 2 -15.23 -3.93 -23.69
CA ASN A 2 -14.41 -4.71 -22.75
C ASN A 2 -13.13 -3.91 -22.47
N GLU A 3 -13.01 -3.35 -21.27
CA GLU A 3 -11.76 -2.76 -20.83
C GLU A 3 -10.75 -3.89 -20.69
N ASN A 4 -9.75 -3.92 -21.57
CA ASN A 4 -8.66 -4.88 -21.48
C ASN A 4 -7.77 -4.50 -20.29
N PHE A 5 -7.93 -5.21 -19.19
CA PHE A 5 -6.97 -5.16 -18.08
C PHE A 5 -5.81 -6.11 -18.36
N ILE A 6 -4.61 -5.65 -18.10
CA ILE A 6 -3.44 -6.52 -18.00
C ILE A 6 -3.29 -6.91 -16.54
N GLU A 7 -3.16 -8.21 -16.30
CA GLU A 7 -2.90 -8.77 -14.98
C GLU A 7 -1.43 -9.20 -14.89
N SER A 8 -0.76 -8.78 -13.84
CA SER A 8 0.59 -9.21 -13.46
C SER A 8 0.50 -9.86 -12.08
N LYS A 9 1.15 -11.01 -11.92
CA LYS A 9 1.11 -11.79 -10.70
C LYS A 9 2.51 -12.23 -10.28
N GLU A 10 2.82 -12.03 -9.01
CA GLU A 10 4.02 -12.53 -8.34
C GLU A 10 3.64 -13.11 -6.99
N SER A 11 4.52 -13.95 -6.43
CA SER A 11 4.32 -14.51 -5.10
C SER A 11 5.43 -14.07 -4.16
N VAL A 12 5.08 -13.78 -2.93
CA VAL A 12 6.01 -13.58 -1.84
C VAL A 12 5.80 -14.67 -0.78
N ILE A 13 6.89 -15.20 -0.27
CA ILE A 13 6.90 -16.16 0.85
C ILE A 13 7.46 -15.45 2.06
N ILE A 14 6.72 -15.50 3.16
CA ILE A 14 7.12 -14.96 4.44
C ILE A 14 7.29 -16.12 5.40
N SER A 15 8.47 -16.18 6.05
CA SER A 15 8.78 -17.22 7.02
C SER A 15 9.20 -16.59 8.34
N PHE A 16 8.79 -17.23 9.42
CA PHE A 16 9.08 -16.83 10.79
C PHE A 16 9.97 -17.87 11.45
N GLY A 17 11.21 -17.50 11.73
CA GLY A 17 12.14 -18.40 12.45
C GLY A 17 11.87 -18.47 13.95
N GLY A 18 12.45 -19.47 14.60
CA GLY A 18 12.35 -19.66 16.04
C GLY A 18 11.45 -20.84 16.42
N LYS A 19 10.56 -20.67 17.38
CA LYS A 19 9.70 -21.73 17.93
C LYS A 19 8.75 -22.31 16.87
N ASN A 20 8.34 -23.57 17.07
CA ASN A 20 7.37 -24.28 16.21
C ASN A 20 5.91 -23.79 16.38
N SER A 21 5.69 -22.72 17.10
CA SER A 21 4.39 -22.02 17.24
C SER A 21 4.61 -20.54 17.12
N ILE A 22 3.67 -19.82 16.58
CA ILE A 22 3.63 -18.37 16.55
C ILE A 22 2.39 -17.91 17.30
N ASP A 23 2.52 -16.85 18.07
CA ASP A 23 1.35 -16.21 18.69
C ASP A 23 0.39 -15.72 17.60
N ALA A 24 -0.90 -15.98 17.78
CA ALA A 24 -1.92 -15.67 16.75
C ALA A 24 -2.05 -14.18 16.50
N GLU A 25 -1.88 -13.33 17.52
CA GLU A 25 -1.94 -11.89 17.40
C GLU A 25 -0.70 -11.36 16.69
N THR A 26 0.50 -11.85 17.06
CA THR A 26 1.76 -11.55 16.37
C THR A 26 1.69 -11.91 14.89
N PHE A 27 1.16 -13.09 14.56
CA PHE A 27 0.98 -13.53 13.18
C PHE A 27 0.04 -12.60 12.42
N SER A 28 -1.15 -12.34 12.97
CA SER A 28 -2.16 -11.49 12.34
C SER A 28 -1.63 -10.08 12.08
N GLN A 29 -1.05 -9.43 13.10
CA GLN A 29 -0.55 -8.06 12.99
C GLN A 29 0.65 -7.96 12.04
N THR A 30 1.50 -8.98 11.97
CA THR A 30 2.62 -9.01 11.02
C THR A 30 2.11 -9.14 9.58
N ILE A 31 1.13 -10.00 9.34
CA ILE A 31 0.51 -10.15 8.01
C ILE A 31 -0.24 -8.87 7.62
N ASP A 32 -0.98 -8.26 8.53
CA ASP A 32 -1.69 -6.99 8.28
C ASP A 32 -0.70 -5.87 7.91
N SER A 33 0.40 -5.74 8.65
CA SER A 33 1.46 -4.77 8.32
C SER A 33 2.08 -5.05 6.94
N THR A 34 2.31 -6.32 6.62
CA THR A 34 2.81 -6.74 5.29
C THR A 34 1.84 -6.34 4.17
N ILE A 35 0.56 -6.62 4.36
CA ILE A 35 -0.51 -6.27 3.41
C ILE A 35 -0.54 -4.75 3.18
N GLU A 36 -0.48 -3.97 4.25
CA GLU A 36 -0.49 -2.52 4.15
C GLU A 36 0.78 -1.97 3.48
N LEU A 37 1.97 -2.52 3.79
CA LEU A 37 3.22 -2.13 3.11
C LEU A 37 3.18 -2.45 1.61
N LEU A 38 2.63 -3.59 1.20
CA LEU A 38 2.45 -3.94 -0.21
C LEU A 38 1.47 -2.99 -0.91
N LYS A 39 0.39 -2.60 -0.24
CA LYS A 39 -0.57 -1.61 -0.78
C LYS A 39 0.06 -0.22 -0.93
N GLU A 40 0.82 0.24 0.07
CA GLU A 40 1.54 1.52 -0.03
C GLU A 40 2.56 1.49 -1.17
N SER A 41 3.28 0.38 -1.34
CA SER A 41 4.22 0.19 -2.44
C SER A 41 3.50 0.21 -3.80
N ALA A 42 2.37 -0.46 -3.93
CA ALA A 42 1.58 -0.47 -5.15
C ALA A 42 1.03 0.91 -5.50
N PHE A 43 0.43 1.59 -4.52
CA PHE A 43 -0.14 2.93 -4.69
C PHE A 43 0.93 3.94 -5.13
N ALA A 44 2.08 3.92 -4.47
CA ALA A 44 3.19 4.82 -4.81
C ALA A 44 3.84 4.46 -6.16
N ASN A 45 3.72 3.21 -6.60
CA ASN A 45 4.21 2.76 -7.90
C ASN A 45 3.29 3.21 -9.04
N ASP A 46 2.00 2.93 -8.91
CA ASP A 46 0.95 3.32 -9.85
C ASP A 46 -0.37 3.51 -9.09
N PRO A 47 -0.79 4.75 -8.83
CA PRO A 47 -2.04 5.02 -8.10
C PRO A 47 -3.30 4.50 -8.82
N THR A 48 -3.18 4.16 -10.10
CA THR A 48 -4.30 3.69 -10.93
C THR A 48 -4.39 2.16 -10.98
N CYS A 49 -3.41 1.45 -10.40
CA CYS A 49 -3.45 0.00 -10.37
C CYS A 49 -4.36 -0.54 -9.27
N PHE A 50 -4.97 -1.69 -9.53
CA PHE A 50 -5.68 -2.48 -8.52
C PHE A 50 -4.76 -3.56 -7.99
N ILE A 51 -4.60 -3.61 -6.67
CA ILE A 51 -3.88 -4.70 -6.01
C ILE A 51 -4.89 -5.64 -5.32
N LYS A 52 -4.78 -6.93 -5.63
CA LYS A 52 -5.43 -8.01 -4.91
C LYS A 52 -4.36 -8.89 -4.28
N LEU A 53 -4.51 -9.17 -2.99
CA LEU A 53 -3.61 -10.04 -2.24
C LEU A 53 -4.37 -11.29 -1.84
N GLU A 54 -3.81 -12.45 -2.16
CA GLU A 54 -4.40 -13.76 -1.82
C GLU A 54 -3.41 -14.55 -0.98
N ILE A 55 -3.82 -14.94 0.22
CA ILE A 55 -3.03 -15.84 1.06
C ILE A 55 -3.33 -17.27 0.63
N LYS A 56 -2.30 -18.01 0.24
CA LYS A 56 -2.42 -19.44 -0.05
C LYS A 56 -2.40 -20.26 1.22
N ALA A 57 -3.05 -21.41 1.19
CA ALA A 57 -2.96 -22.37 2.27
C ALA A 57 -1.50 -22.80 2.48
N ASN A 58 -1.06 -22.75 3.74
CA ASN A 58 0.28 -23.18 4.12
C ASN A 58 0.42 -24.70 3.97
N GLN A 59 1.61 -25.15 3.63
CA GLN A 59 1.92 -26.58 3.70
C GLN A 59 2.06 -27.01 5.16
N ALA A 60 1.61 -28.23 5.47
CA ALA A 60 1.70 -28.77 6.83
C ALA A 60 3.16 -28.81 7.31
N GLY A 61 3.42 -28.20 8.47
CA GLY A 61 4.73 -28.23 9.16
C GLY A 61 5.65 -27.03 8.93
N SER A 62 5.23 -25.99 8.17
CA SER A 62 6.01 -24.76 8.03
C SER A 62 5.23 -23.52 8.48
N PHE A 63 5.92 -22.56 9.11
CA PHE A 63 5.41 -21.21 9.35
C PHE A 63 5.70 -20.29 8.14
N GLU A 64 5.49 -20.81 6.94
CA GLU A 64 5.62 -20.07 5.70
C GLU A 64 4.24 -19.63 5.24
N THR A 65 4.08 -18.35 5.02
CA THR A 65 2.87 -17.77 4.45
C THR A 65 3.17 -17.33 3.02
N ILE A 66 2.43 -17.86 2.07
CA ILE A 66 2.55 -17.49 0.67
C ILE A 66 1.46 -16.46 0.36
N ILE A 67 1.87 -15.29 -0.10
CA ILE A 67 0.97 -14.22 -0.52
C ILE A 67 1.13 -14.02 -2.03
N ASP A 68 0.08 -14.26 -2.79
CA ASP A 68 0.03 -13.88 -4.19
C ASP A 68 -0.32 -12.40 -4.31
N VAL A 69 0.54 -11.66 -5.00
CA VAL A 69 0.37 -10.24 -5.31
C VAL A 69 -0.11 -10.14 -6.76
N ILE A 70 -1.38 -9.81 -6.92
CA ILE A 70 -2.05 -9.72 -8.22
C ILE A 70 -2.33 -8.25 -8.50
N ILE A 71 -1.72 -7.73 -9.55
CA ILE A 71 -1.88 -6.34 -9.99
C ILE A 71 -2.67 -6.31 -11.28
N ARG A 72 -3.75 -5.54 -11.31
CA ARG A 72 -4.52 -5.24 -12.51
C ARG A 72 -4.39 -3.77 -12.84
N HIS A 73 -4.03 -3.46 -14.05
CA HIS A 73 -3.97 -2.08 -14.56
C HIS A 73 -4.62 -1.97 -15.93
N LYS A 74 -5.13 -0.80 -16.26
CA LYS A 74 -5.67 -0.52 -17.61
C LYS A 74 -4.55 -0.65 -18.63
N ASN A 75 -4.88 -1.26 -19.78
CA ASN A 75 -3.93 -1.49 -20.86
C ASN A 75 -3.52 -0.15 -21.52
N ASP A 76 -2.52 0.50 -20.96
CA ASP A 76 -1.74 1.52 -21.66
C ASP A 76 -0.63 0.79 -22.41
N LEU A 77 -0.63 0.87 -23.73
CA LEU A 77 0.28 0.18 -24.68
C LEU A 77 1.78 0.33 -24.37
N LEU A 78 2.16 1.04 -23.33
CA LEU A 78 3.53 1.33 -22.91
C LEU A 78 3.92 0.76 -21.55
N LYS A 79 3.03 0.08 -20.83
CA LYS A 79 3.34 -0.47 -19.49
C LYS A 79 3.68 -1.95 -19.57
N ILE A 80 4.83 -2.25 -19.04
CA ILE A 80 5.59 -3.51 -19.09
C ILE A 80 4.91 -4.63 -18.27
N PRO A 81 5.05 -5.92 -18.67
CA PRO A 81 4.45 -7.08 -17.97
C PRO A 81 4.92 -7.35 -16.54
N SER A 82 5.78 -6.51 -15.96
CA SER A 82 6.49 -6.76 -14.68
C SER A 82 6.06 -5.88 -13.50
N ILE A 83 4.92 -5.21 -13.57
CA ILE A 83 4.53 -4.23 -12.52
C ILE A 83 4.44 -4.86 -11.12
N ALA A 84 3.99 -6.10 -10.99
CA ALA A 84 3.96 -6.79 -9.70
C ALA A 84 5.38 -7.01 -9.16
N LYS A 85 6.34 -7.32 -10.04
CA LYS A 85 7.75 -7.46 -9.69
C LYS A 85 8.34 -6.13 -9.21
N ASP A 86 8.08 -5.03 -9.93
CA ASP A 86 8.57 -3.70 -9.57
C ASP A 86 8.03 -3.27 -8.21
N ILE A 87 6.75 -3.57 -7.92
CA ILE A 87 6.14 -3.31 -6.61
C ILE A 87 6.84 -4.10 -5.51
N LEU A 88 7.15 -5.38 -5.75
CA LEU A 88 7.86 -6.20 -4.78
C LEU A 88 9.29 -5.72 -4.56
N GLU A 89 9.99 -5.27 -5.59
CA GLU A 89 11.35 -4.72 -5.46
C GLU A 89 11.35 -3.43 -4.62
N VAL A 90 10.38 -2.53 -4.84
CA VAL A 90 10.19 -1.34 -4.01
C VAL A 90 9.87 -1.72 -2.57
N TRP A 91 8.95 -2.64 -2.35
CA TRP A 91 8.57 -3.11 -1.03
C TRP A 91 9.76 -3.73 -0.26
N LEU A 92 10.54 -4.61 -0.90
CA LEU A 92 11.75 -5.17 -0.31
C LEU A 92 12.77 -4.10 0.06
N SER A 93 12.90 -3.06 -0.77
CA SER A 93 13.83 -1.97 -0.52
C SER A 93 13.52 -1.24 0.78
N PHE A 94 12.28 -1.19 1.24
CA PHE A 94 11.91 -0.55 2.52
C PHE A 94 12.61 -1.23 3.71
N PHE A 95 12.62 -2.55 3.75
CA PHE A 95 13.33 -3.30 4.79
C PHE A 95 14.84 -3.11 4.70
N LEU A 96 15.39 -3.13 3.48
CA LEU A 96 16.82 -2.95 3.26
C LEU A 96 17.30 -1.54 3.60
N ILE A 97 16.48 -0.50 3.37
CA ILE A 97 16.78 0.87 3.78
C ILE A 97 16.76 0.97 5.30
N LYS A 98 15.70 0.44 5.94
CA LYS A 98 15.57 0.44 7.39
C LYS A 98 16.73 -0.26 8.08
N GLU A 99 17.10 -1.45 7.60
CA GLU A 99 18.23 -2.21 8.11
C GLU A 99 19.56 -1.48 7.94
N HIS A 100 19.79 -0.87 6.76
CA HIS A 100 20.99 -0.08 6.49
C HIS A 100 21.15 1.12 7.43
N LEU A 101 20.04 1.72 7.83
CA LEU A 101 20.02 2.87 8.74
C LEU A 101 20.31 2.51 10.19
N LYS A 102 20.25 1.22 10.56
CA LYS A 102 20.61 0.70 11.90
C LYS A 102 19.94 1.48 13.05
N GLY A 103 18.64 1.79 12.89
CA GLY A 103 17.85 2.52 13.89
C GLY A 103 18.21 4.00 14.06
N LYS A 104 18.97 4.59 13.15
CA LYS A 104 19.38 5.99 13.20
C LYS A 104 18.99 6.70 11.90
N LYS A 105 18.81 8.03 11.97
CA LYS A 105 18.56 8.84 10.77
C LYS A 105 19.73 8.74 9.80
N ALA A 106 19.44 8.86 8.51
CA ALA A 106 20.47 8.97 7.49
C ALA A 106 21.40 10.16 7.80
N LYS A 107 22.71 9.97 7.68
CA LYS A 107 23.68 11.03 7.78
C LYS A 107 23.63 11.93 6.54
N LYS A 108 23.43 11.33 5.37
CA LYS A 108 23.33 12.02 4.09
C LYS A 108 22.46 11.22 3.13
N ILE A 109 21.65 11.92 2.35
CA ILE A 109 20.86 11.36 1.26
C ILE A 109 21.16 12.15 0.01
N GLU A 110 21.57 11.48 -1.05
CA GLU A 110 21.83 12.07 -2.35
C GLU A 110 21.08 11.31 -3.44
N SER A 111 20.22 11.99 -4.17
CA SER A 111 19.46 11.41 -5.26
C SER A 111 19.88 11.99 -6.61
N ASN A 112 19.98 11.15 -7.62
CA ASN A 112 20.11 11.51 -9.00
C ASN A 112 18.85 11.09 -9.79
N GLN A 113 18.92 10.98 -11.11
CA GLN A 113 17.77 10.62 -11.93
C GLN A 113 17.29 9.17 -11.75
N THR A 114 18.16 8.26 -11.31
CA THR A 114 17.89 6.81 -11.26
C THR A 114 18.05 6.20 -9.87
N GLU A 115 18.93 6.76 -9.04
CA GLU A 115 19.33 6.18 -7.76
C GLU A 115 19.25 7.20 -6.62
N THR A 116 19.03 6.68 -5.42
CA THR A 116 19.21 7.38 -4.14
C THR A 116 20.32 6.68 -3.36
N ALA A 117 21.40 7.40 -3.10
CA ALA A 117 22.51 6.97 -2.24
C ALA A 117 22.23 7.43 -0.80
N ILE A 118 22.22 6.50 0.13
CA ILE A 118 21.95 6.72 1.55
C ILE A 118 23.21 6.43 2.33
N GLN A 119 23.73 7.42 3.05
CA GLN A 119 24.83 7.26 3.99
C GLN A 119 24.26 7.14 5.42
N ASN A 120 24.58 6.05 6.09
CA ASN A 120 24.21 5.84 7.49
C ASN A 120 25.19 6.56 8.46
N GLN A 121 24.93 6.49 9.76
CA GLN A 121 25.77 7.15 10.78
C GLN A 121 27.17 6.52 10.91
N GLU A 122 27.36 5.31 10.39
CA GLU A 122 28.66 4.62 10.38
C GLU A 122 29.47 4.92 9.09
N ASN A 123 29.00 5.87 8.28
CA ASN A 123 29.56 6.27 6.99
C ASN A 123 29.48 5.22 5.87
N GLU A 124 28.71 4.16 6.06
CA GLU A 124 28.42 3.20 5.01
C GLU A 124 27.45 3.81 4.01
N ILE A 125 27.69 3.63 2.71
CA ILE A 125 26.83 4.13 1.64
C ILE A 125 26.20 2.95 0.94
N LYS A 126 24.87 2.95 0.84
CA LYS A 126 24.09 1.98 0.05
C LYS A 126 23.22 2.72 -0.96
N LYS A 127 23.14 2.16 -2.16
CA LYS A 127 22.34 2.72 -3.24
C LYS A 127 21.04 1.92 -3.42
N PHE A 128 19.98 2.65 -3.64
CA PHE A 128 18.64 2.12 -3.90
C PHE A 128 18.07 2.78 -5.16
N SER A 129 17.03 2.22 -5.75
CA SER A 129 16.35 2.94 -6.82
C SER A 129 15.86 4.29 -6.30
N LYS A 130 15.90 5.32 -7.14
CA LYS A 130 15.36 6.63 -6.77
C LYS A 130 13.94 6.52 -6.25
N LYS A 131 13.13 5.72 -6.91
CA LYS A 131 11.74 5.46 -6.55
C LYS A 131 11.61 4.90 -5.13
N SER A 132 12.38 3.86 -4.79
CA SER A 132 12.35 3.26 -3.45
C SER A 132 12.76 4.24 -2.36
N GLY A 133 13.83 5.03 -2.62
CA GLY A 133 14.28 6.06 -1.69
C GLY A 133 13.24 7.16 -1.49
N ASP A 134 12.72 7.71 -2.58
CA ASP A 134 11.72 8.78 -2.52
C ASP A 134 10.47 8.31 -1.75
N ILE A 135 9.94 7.12 -2.05
CA ILE A 135 8.75 6.58 -1.38
C ILE A 135 9.01 6.37 0.12
N TYR A 136 10.15 5.76 0.46
CA TYR A 136 10.49 5.48 1.86
C TYR A 136 10.57 6.74 2.71
N PHE A 137 11.30 7.76 2.23
CA PHE A 137 11.49 9.00 2.98
C PHE A 137 10.32 9.98 2.91
N GLN A 138 9.42 9.81 1.97
CA GLN A 138 8.24 10.67 1.83
C GLN A 138 6.97 10.09 2.48
N ASN A 139 7.01 8.84 2.97
CA ASN A 139 5.85 8.18 3.55
C ASN A 139 6.17 7.57 4.92
N ASN A 140 5.95 8.35 5.98
CA ASN A 140 6.19 7.92 7.37
C ASN A 140 5.37 6.70 7.79
N LYS A 141 4.26 6.40 7.11
CA LYS A 141 3.46 5.20 7.36
C LYS A 141 4.28 3.94 7.16
N ILE A 142 5.21 3.95 6.19
CA ILE A 142 6.10 2.80 5.92
C ILE A 142 6.95 2.49 7.13
N ASP A 143 7.61 3.51 7.70
CA ASP A 143 8.45 3.34 8.88
C ASP A 143 7.64 2.82 10.07
N SER A 144 6.44 3.37 10.31
CA SER A 144 5.55 2.93 11.38
C SER A 144 5.08 1.49 11.22
N LEU A 145 4.77 1.06 10.01
CA LEU A 145 4.36 -0.32 9.73
C LEU A 145 5.50 -1.32 9.98
N ILE A 146 6.73 -0.97 9.59
CA ILE A 146 7.91 -1.78 9.86
C ILE A 146 8.17 -1.85 11.37
N ILE A 147 8.10 -0.73 12.08
CA ILE A 147 8.26 -0.69 13.55
C ILE A 147 7.26 -1.64 14.21
N ASN A 148 5.98 -1.52 13.90
CA ASN A 148 4.93 -2.37 14.46
C ASN A 148 5.20 -3.85 14.19
N GLN A 149 5.59 -4.19 12.98
CA GLN A 149 5.90 -5.56 12.57
C GLN A 149 7.04 -6.15 13.41
N PHE A 150 8.15 -5.42 13.56
CA PHE A 150 9.30 -5.92 14.31
C PHE A 150 9.12 -5.82 15.83
N THR A 151 8.26 -4.96 16.33
CA THR A 151 7.84 -4.95 17.73
C THR A 151 7.14 -6.27 18.07
N ASN A 152 6.14 -6.67 17.29
CA ASN A 152 5.40 -7.92 17.50
C ASN A 152 6.31 -9.16 17.37
N LEU A 153 7.18 -9.20 16.36
CA LEU A 153 8.12 -10.30 16.16
C LEU A 153 9.12 -10.44 17.31
N SER A 154 9.55 -9.30 17.87
CA SER A 154 10.45 -9.25 19.03
C SER A 154 9.77 -9.75 20.31
N GLU A 155 8.52 -9.35 20.55
CA GLU A 155 7.72 -9.77 21.71
C GLU A 155 7.42 -11.27 21.70
N ASP A 156 7.23 -11.87 20.51
CA ASP A 156 7.06 -13.33 20.36
C ASP A 156 8.41 -14.09 20.29
N ASN A 157 9.54 -13.40 20.49
CA ASN A 157 10.89 -13.99 20.48
C ASN A 157 11.19 -14.76 19.19
N ARG A 158 10.91 -14.16 18.03
CA ARG A 158 11.29 -14.71 16.73
C ARG A 158 12.79 -14.57 16.48
N SER A 159 13.42 -15.61 15.96
CA SER A 159 14.87 -15.59 15.68
C SER A 159 15.20 -14.88 14.38
N ASN A 160 14.28 -14.88 13.43
CA ASN A 160 14.41 -14.16 12.16
C ASN A 160 13.05 -13.94 11.49
N TYR A 161 13.05 -13.03 10.54
CA TYR A 161 11.98 -12.78 9.59
C TYR A 161 12.56 -12.89 8.19
N ILE A 162 12.03 -13.81 7.39
CA ILE A 162 12.53 -14.12 6.05
C ILE A 162 11.48 -13.74 5.03
N ILE A 163 11.90 -13.03 4.01
CA ILE A 163 11.08 -12.66 2.87
C ILE A 163 11.74 -13.24 1.61
N LYS A 164 10.98 -14.03 0.84
CA LYS A 164 11.43 -14.57 -0.45
C LYS A 164 10.49 -14.15 -1.55
N THR A 165 11.07 -13.72 -2.66
CA THR A 165 10.40 -13.49 -3.93
C THR A 165 11.04 -14.35 -5.01
N SER A 166 10.54 -14.29 -6.24
CA SER A 166 11.16 -14.96 -7.39
C SER A 166 12.62 -14.55 -7.63
N ASN A 167 13.03 -13.36 -7.18
CA ASN A 167 14.34 -12.78 -7.52
C ASN A 167 15.24 -12.41 -6.33
N ALA A 168 14.71 -12.44 -5.11
CA ALA A 168 15.43 -11.99 -3.93
C ALA A 168 15.00 -12.75 -2.67
N GLU A 169 15.92 -12.89 -1.75
CA GLU A 169 15.69 -13.34 -0.39
C GLU A 169 16.30 -12.33 0.57
N ILE A 170 15.53 -11.92 1.58
CA ILE A 170 15.98 -11.06 2.67
C ILE A 170 15.79 -11.82 3.96
N ILE A 171 16.84 -11.86 4.79
CA ILE A 171 16.82 -12.46 6.12
C ILE A 171 17.16 -11.37 7.12
N ILE A 172 16.19 -11.01 7.95
CA ILE A 172 16.37 -10.06 9.06
C ILE A 172 16.44 -10.88 10.34
N ASN A 173 17.62 -10.93 10.94
CA ASN A 173 17.88 -11.68 12.15
C ASN A 173 17.46 -10.91 13.40
N GLU A 174 17.22 -11.63 14.50
CA GLU A 174 16.82 -11.08 15.79
C GLU A 174 17.71 -9.90 16.26
N ASN A 175 19.01 -10.01 16.02
CA ASN A 175 19.97 -8.94 16.37
C ASN A 175 19.67 -7.59 15.69
N SER A 176 18.97 -7.60 14.55
CA SER A 176 18.56 -6.41 13.83
C SER A 176 17.19 -5.88 14.28
N PHE A 177 16.38 -6.66 15.01
CA PHE A 177 15.01 -6.27 15.36
C PHE A 177 14.97 -4.99 16.19
N GLU A 178 15.90 -4.81 17.12
CA GLU A 178 15.99 -3.56 17.92
C GLU A 178 16.20 -2.33 17.04
N ASN A 179 17.02 -2.45 16.00
CA ASN A 179 17.22 -1.38 15.04
C ASN A 179 15.98 -1.14 14.16
N MET A 180 15.29 -2.23 13.79
CA MET A 180 14.07 -2.16 12.97
C MET A 180 12.90 -1.51 13.72
N LYS A 181 12.88 -1.56 15.05
CA LYS A 181 11.86 -0.93 15.90
C LYS A 181 12.08 0.56 16.15
N GLN A 182 13.29 1.08 15.89
CA GLN A 182 13.57 2.48 16.19
C GLN A 182 12.90 3.43 15.18
N PRO A 183 12.17 4.45 15.62
CA PRO A 183 11.61 5.44 14.72
C PRO A 183 12.73 6.27 14.08
N LEU A 184 12.68 6.42 12.76
CA LEU A 184 13.65 7.22 12.01
C LEU A 184 13.20 8.67 11.82
N VAL A 185 11.97 8.96 12.18
CA VAL A 185 11.32 10.25 11.94
C VAL A 185 10.89 10.87 13.27
N ASP A 186 11.26 12.13 13.49
CA ASP A 186 10.70 12.92 14.60
C ASP A 186 9.27 13.32 14.24
N GLU A 187 8.42 13.48 15.25
CA GLU A 187 7.13 14.17 15.10
C GLU A 187 7.43 15.66 14.78
N ASN A 188 7.46 15.97 13.48
CA ASN A 188 7.67 17.34 13.04
C ASN A 188 6.33 18.05 12.85
N PRO A 189 6.25 19.36 13.13
CA PRO A 189 5.03 20.12 12.91
C PRO A 189 4.68 20.15 11.41
N ILE A 190 3.38 20.27 11.14
CA ILE A 190 2.86 20.47 9.76
C ILE A 190 3.39 21.80 9.23
N VAL A 191 4.10 21.76 8.13
CA VAL A 191 4.66 22.96 7.49
C VAL A 191 3.92 23.29 6.21
N LYS A 192 3.45 22.27 5.49
CA LYS A 192 2.84 22.46 4.18
C LYS A 192 1.83 21.37 3.85
N THR A 193 0.65 21.77 3.42
CA THR A 193 -0.30 20.87 2.77
C THR A 193 -0.06 20.89 1.27
N VAL A 194 0.07 19.71 0.66
CA VAL A 194 0.26 19.54 -0.78
C VAL A 194 -0.92 18.78 -1.38
N LYS A 195 -1.39 19.25 -2.52
CA LYS A 195 -2.42 18.60 -3.32
C LYS A 195 -1.77 17.97 -4.54
N GLN A 196 -2.00 16.68 -4.74
CA GLN A 196 -1.62 16.05 -6.00
C GLN A 196 -2.58 16.47 -7.12
N LYS A 197 -2.09 16.42 -8.36
CA LYS A 197 -2.99 16.57 -9.51
C LYS A 197 -4.01 15.44 -9.49
N PRO A 198 -5.29 15.72 -9.79
CA PRO A 198 -6.31 14.70 -9.86
C PRO A 198 -5.91 13.56 -10.82
N ILE A 199 -6.13 12.34 -10.39
CA ILE A 199 -5.90 11.13 -11.17
C ILE A 199 -7.23 10.47 -11.50
N LEU A 200 -7.32 9.87 -12.68
CA LEU A 200 -8.52 9.14 -13.10
C LEU A 200 -8.48 7.72 -12.53
N VAL A 201 -9.45 7.37 -11.70
CA VAL A 201 -9.50 6.08 -11.01
C VAL A 201 -10.92 5.53 -10.95
N ASP A 202 -11.02 4.19 -10.77
CA ASP A 202 -12.27 3.52 -10.45
C ASP A 202 -12.30 3.22 -8.94
N LEU A 203 -13.31 3.73 -8.25
CA LEU A 203 -13.51 3.51 -6.83
C LEU A 203 -14.70 2.57 -6.60
N LEU A 204 -14.50 1.52 -5.80
CA LEU A 204 -15.57 0.66 -5.35
C LEU A 204 -16.29 1.31 -4.17
N VAL A 205 -17.58 1.56 -4.31
CA VAL A 205 -18.41 2.15 -3.26
C VAL A 205 -18.63 1.12 -2.15
N LYS A 206 -18.19 1.46 -0.94
CA LYS A 206 -18.42 0.63 0.26
C LYS A 206 -19.61 1.11 1.06
N LYS A 207 -19.69 2.41 1.30
CA LYS A 207 -20.79 3.03 2.05
C LYS A 207 -21.05 4.44 1.51
N PRO A 208 -22.12 4.65 0.73
CA PRO A 208 -22.50 5.98 0.29
C PRO A 208 -23.24 6.73 1.41
N ASP A 209 -23.09 8.05 1.44
CA ASP A 209 -24.00 8.95 2.17
C ASP A 209 -24.96 9.60 1.18
N LEU A 210 -26.19 9.07 1.13
CA LEU A 210 -27.20 9.48 0.15
C LEU A 210 -28.00 10.70 0.58
N LEU A 211 -27.92 11.10 1.85
CA LEU A 211 -28.76 12.13 2.45
C LEU A 211 -27.99 13.32 3.01
N GLY A 212 -26.72 13.14 3.29
CA GLY A 212 -25.87 14.13 3.96
C GLY A 212 -24.76 14.67 3.07
N ASP A 213 -23.85 15.40 3.73
CA ASP A 213 -22.64 15.97 3.14
C ASP A 213 -21.39 15.30 3.72
N SER A 214 -21.54 14.10 4.31
CA SER A 214 -20.42 13.38 4.90
C SER A 214 -19.57 12.72 3.82
N LYS A 215 -18.38 12.31 4.19
CA LYS A 215 -17.49 11.56 3.31
C LYS A 215 -18.09 10.17 3.05
N TRP A 216 -17.99 9.72 1.81
CA TRP A 216 -18.34 8.37 1.44
C TRP A 216 -17.17 7.44 1.69
N GLN A 217 -17.46 6.16 1.99
CA GLN A 217 -16.44 5.14 2.12
C GLN A 217 -16.28 4.38 0.80
N PHE A 218 -15.03 4.25 0.37
CA PHE A 218 -14.66 3.53 -0.84
C PHE A 218 -13.57 2.51 -0.56
N ILE A 219 -13.40 1.57 -1.49
CA ILE A 219 -12.24 0.68 -1.55
C ILE A 219 -11.41 1.11 -2.76
N PHE A 220 -10.19 1.55 -2.48
CA PHE A 220 -9.16 1.92 -3.44
C PHE A 220 -7.82 1.40 -2.91
N ASN A 221 -7.43 0.17 -3.28
CA ASN A 221 -6.31 -0.56 -2.68
C ASN A 221 -6.38 -0.74 -1.15
N LYS A 222 -6.98 0.21 -0.46
CA LYS A 222 -7.31 0.25 0.97
C LYS A 222 -8.69 0.88 1.15
N ASN A 223 -9.25 0.76 2.36
CA ASN A 223 -10.44 1.55 2.70
C ASN A 223 -10.06 3.02 2.80
N ILE A 224 -10.75 3.86 2.06
CA ILE A 224 -10.59 5.32 2.11
C ILE A 224 -11.93 6.00 2.39
N GLU A 225 -11.88 7.18 2.97
CA GLU A 225 -13.00 8.09 3.08
C GLU A 225 -12.74 9.28 2.17
N ALA A 226 -13.58 9.48 1.17
CA ALA A 226 -13.44 10.57 0.22
C ALA A 226 -14.65 11.51 0.27
N LYS A 227 -14.37 12.82 0.17
CA LYS A 227 -15.39 13.82 -0.04
C LYS A 227 -15.68 13.94 -1.54
N ILE A 228 -16.94 13.94 -1.91
CA ILE A 228 -17.35 14.21 -3.30
C ILE A 228 -17.60 15.69 -3.41
N GLU A 229 -16.88 16.36 -4.31
CA GLU A 229 -17.03 17.79 -4.60
C GLU A 229 -17.84 18.06 -5.89
N ASP A 230 -18.21 16.99 -6.62
CA ASP A 230 -19.09 17.08 -7.80
C ASP A 230 -20.55 17.25 -7.37
N GLU A 231 -20.95 18.50 -7.20
CA GLU A 231 -22.32 18.86 -6.79
C GLU A 231 -23.38 18.39 -7.80
N LEU A 232 -23.06 18.38 -9.10
CA LEU A 232 -24.00 17.91 -10.12
C LEU A 232 -24.26 16.40 -9.99
N PHE A 233 -23.24 15.65 -9.64
CA PHE A 233 -23.37 14.23 -9.36
C PHE A 233 -24.19 13.99 -8.08
N LEU A 234 -23.85 14.69 -6.98
CA LEU A 234 -24.55 14.58 -5.71
C LEU A 234 -26.05 14.96 -5.86
N GLU A 235 -26.36 16.00 -6.62
CA GLU A 235 -27.72 16.41 -6.91
C GLU A 235 -28.50 15.30 -7.64
N LYS A 236 -27.91 14.64 -8.62
CA LYS A 236 -28.53 13.51 -9.32
C LYS A 236 -28.82 12.34 -8.39
N VAL A 237 -27.92 12.06 -7.44
CA VAL A 237 -28.08 11.01 -6.42
C VAL A 237 -29.21 11.38 -5.46
N ARG A 238 -29.20 12.60 -4.89
CA ARG A 238 -30.23 13.09 -3.97
C ARG A 238 -31.62 13.10 -4.61
N ASN A 239 -31.70 13.47 -5.89
CA ASN A 239 -32.95 13.47 -6.66
C ASN A 239 -33.34 12.07 -7.20
N ARG A 240 -32.62 11.01 -6.79
CA ARG A 240 -32.84 9.62 -7.22
C ARG A 240 -32.78 9.41 -8.74
N ARG A 241 -32.10 10.30 -9.47
CA ARG A 241 -31.83 10.12 -10.91
C ARG A 241 -30.70 9.12 -11.16
N ILE A 242 -29.86 8.93 -10.17
CA ILE A 242 -28.81 7.91 -10.13
C ILE A 242 -29.00 7.10 -8.86
N VAL A 243 -29.00 5.77 -9.00
CA VAL A 243 -29.07 4.84 -7.87
C VAL A 243 -27.67 4.24 -7.68
N ILE A 244 -27.14 4.41 -6.48
CA ILE A 244 -25.83 3.89 -6.08
C ILE A 244 -26.00 2.98 -4.88
N LEU A 245 -25.39 1.81 -4.95
CA LEU A 245 -25.40 0.80 -3.91
C LEU A 245 -23.96 0.46 -3.49
N ALA A 246 -23.82 -0.15 -2.34
CA ALA A 246 -22.54 -0.77 -1.96
C ALA A 246 -22.19 -1.87 -2.97
N GLY A 247 -20.93 -1.90 -3.43
CA GLY A 247 -20.48 -2.81 -4.47
C GLY A 247 -20.43 -2.18 -5.89
N ASP A 248 -21.13 -1.07 -6.11
CA ASP A 248 -21.00 -0.32 -7.37
C ASP A 248 -19.61 0.31 -7.50
N LYS A 249 -19.18 0.55 -8.74
CA LYS A 249 -17.95 1.30 -9.01
C LYS A 249 -18.28 2.63 -9.70
N ILE A 250 -17.52 3.65 -9.32
CA ILE A 250 -17.56 4.95 -9.98
C ILE A 250 -16.20 5.25 -10.59
N ASN A 251 -16.18 5.71 -11.84
CA ASN A 251 -14.98 6.30 -12.44
C ASN A 251 -14.93 7.77 -12.08
N CYS A 252 -13.82 8.24 -11.52
CA CYS A 252 -13.74 9.61 -11.03
C CYS A 252 -12.33 10.20 -11.09
N GLU A 253 -12.26 11.52 -11.02
CA GLU A 253 -11.04 12.28 -10.80
C GLU A 253 -10.80 12.41 -9.31
N LEU A 254 -9.82 11.66 -8.79
CA LEU A 254 -9.44 11.64 -7.39
C LEU A 254 -8.23 12.55 -7.14
N GLU A 255 -8.41 13.57 -6.29
CA GLU A 255 -7.34 14.38 -5.75
C GLU A 255 -6.96 13.86 -4.36
N VAL A 256 -5.67 13.73 -4.12
CA VAL A 256 -5.16 13.37 -2.79
C VAL A 256 -4.37 14.55 -2.22
N GLU A 257 -4.72 14.94 -1.01
CA GLU A 257 -4.08 16.00 -0.26
C GLU A 257 -3.33 15.41 0.92
N TYR A 258 -2.09 15.86 1.17
CA TYR A 258 -1.28 15.41 2.32
C TYR A 258 -0.71 16.61 3.06
N ASP A 259 -0.42 16.38 4.33
CA ASP A 259 0.38 17.29 5.13
C ASP A 259 1.84 16.83 5.13
N LEU A 260 2.75 17.77 4.94
CA LEU A 260 4.20 17.55 4.91
C LEU A 260 4.85 18.14 6.15
N THR A 261 5.94 17.50 6.58
CA THR A 261 6.88 18.05 7.56
C THR A 261 7.79 19.11 6.94
N GLU A 262 8.62 19.78 7.75
CA GLU A 262 9.68 20.70 7.28
C GLU A 262 10.65 20.04 6.30
N ARG A 263 10.80 18.73 6.38
CA ARG A 263 11.66 17.94 5.50
C ARG A 263 10.95 17.47 4.24
N LEU A 264 9.73 17.95 3.99
CA LEU A 264 8.87 17.55 2.87
C LEU A 264 8.45 16.07 2.92
N GLU A 265 8.40 15.47 4.10
CA GLU A 265 7.94 14.10 4.33
C GLU A 265 6.44 14.10 4.60
N ILE A 266 5.73 13.10 4.07
CA ILE A 266 4.28 12.97 4.27
C ILE A 266 4.01 12.56 5.72
N ILE A 267 3.14 13.32 6.39
CA ILE A 267 2.69 12.99 7.75
C ILE A 267 1.72 11.81 7.68
N PRO A 268 1.98 10.71 8.42
CA PRO A 268 1.12 9.54 8.41
C PRO A 268 -0.34 9.88 8.73
N LYS A 269 -1.27 9.27 8.00
CA LYS A 269 -2.73 9.48 8.16
C LYS A 269 -3.20 10.91 7.89
N SER A 270 -2.37 11.74 7.27
CA SER A 270 -2.78 13.09 6.85
C SER A 270 -3.52 13.08 5.51
N GLU A 271 -3.54 11.94 4.80
CA GLU A 271 -4.13 11.86 3.48
C GLU A 271 -5.63 12.16 3.53
N LYS A 272 -6.04 13.12 2.72
CA LYS A 272 -7.44 13.48 2.46
C LYS A 272 -7.73 13.20 0.99
N TYR A 273 -8.84 12.53 0.76
CA TYR A 273 -9.27 12.13 -0.58
C TYR A 273 -10.46 12.97 -1.00
N ASN A 274 -10.36 13.63 -2.15
CA ASN A 274 -11.41 14.47 -2.71
C ASN A 274 -11.74 14.02 -4.13
N ILE A 275 -12.98 13.66 -4.39
CA ILE A 275 -13.47 13.33 -5.72
C ILE A 275 -13.92 14.63 -6.36
N LYS A 276 -13.15 15.13 -7.33
CA LYS A 276 -13.42 16.38 -8.04
C LYS A 276 -14.54 16.24 -9.04
N LYS A 277 -14.61 15.08 -9.70
CA LYS A 277 -15.60 14.81 -10.74
C LYS A 277 -15.86 13.32 -10.85
N VAL A 278 -17.10 12.95 -11.04
CA VAL A 278 -17.51 11.59 -11.38
C VAL A 278 -17.80 11.51 -12.87
N ASN A 279 -17.19 10.56 -13.56
CA ASN A 279 -17.26 10.41 -15.00
C ASN A 279 -18.08 9.18 -15.39
N GLY A 280 -18.83 9.31 -16.49
CA GLY A 280 -19.54 8.20 -17.09
C GLY A 280 -20.72 7.68 -16.27
N GLU A 281 -21.05 6.41 -16.53
CA GLU A 281 -22.13 5.69 -15.87
C GLU A 281 -21.60 4.88 -14.68
N ILE A 282 -22.47 4.57 -13.73
CA ILE A 282 -22.16 3.71 -12.60
C ILE A 282 -21.95 2.29 -13.09
N ILE A 283 -20.81 1.71 -12.77
CA ILE A 283 -20.48 0.33 -13.13
C ILE A 283 -21.05 -0.58 -12.05
N LYS A 284 -22.04 -1.38 -12.44
CA LYS A 284 -22.64 -2.37 -11.55
C LYS A 284 -21.73 -3.60 -11.44
N PRO A 285 -21.70 -4.29 -10.27
CA PRO A 285 -21.05 -5.59 -10.18
C PRO A 285 -21.66 -6.54 -11.20
N GLU A 286 -20.84 -7.40 -11.81
CA GLU A 286 -21.36 -8.48 -12.64
C GLU A 286 -22.27 -9.34 -11.77
N GLU A 287 -23.52 -9.54 -12.21
CA GLU A 287 -24.40 -10.51 -11.55
C GLU A 287 -23.74 -11.89 -11.67
N ASP A 288 -23.24 -12.41 -10.57
CA ASP A 288 -22.93 -13.82 -10.47
C ASP A 288 -24.21 -14.58 -10.81
N ASN A 289 -24.22 -15.21 -11.99
CA ASN A 289 -25.23 -16.20 -12.35
C ASN A 289 -25.12 -17.39 -11.38
N GLN A 290 -25.49 -17.19 -10.12
CA GLN A 290 -25.84 -18.27 -9.23
C GLN A 290 -27.08 -18.92 -9.83
N LYS A 291 -26.85 -19.96 -10.64
CA LYS A 291 -27.91 -20.91 -10.98
C LYS A 291 -28.58 -21.30 -9.67
N SER A 292 -29.88 -21.01 -9.59
CA SER A 292 -30.73 -21.40 -8.49
C SER A 292 -30.47 -22.89 -8.17
N LEU A 293 -30.05 -23.15 -6.94
CA LEU A 293 -29.85 -24.51 -6.41
C LEU A 293 -31.17 -25.24 -6.15
N PHE A 294 -32.29 -24.72 -6.68
CA PHE A 294 -33.64 -25.23 -6.51
C PHE A 294 -34.37 -25.26 -7.88
N GLU A 295 -33.88 -26.10 -8.77
CA GLU A 295 -34.68 -26.76 -9.80
C GLU A 295 -34.40 -28.26 -9.78
#